data_33ed625005e60275df7f781a6e6246a3
#
_entry.id   33ed625005e60275df7f781a6e6246a3
#
_cell.length_a   1.000
_cell.length_b   1.000
_cell.length_c   1.000
_cell.angle_alpha   90.00
_cell.angle_beta   90.00
_cell.angle_gamma   90.00
#
_symmetry.space_group_name_H-M   'P 1'
#
loop_
_entity.id
_entity.type
_entity.pdbx_description
1 polymer ?
#
loop_
_entity_poly.entity_id
_entity_poly.type
_entity_poly.pdbx_seq_one_letter_code
_entity_poly.pdbx_strand_id
1 'polypeptide(L)'
;MLVQLKSHRILIPILASLFLLLSSIGITRAADTDNPLTPADTSSPRSTLKGFVETMNRGHALLMEIVKSYLGSSRLYLSAAEREEVDRILEKLDIARRTLNLSELPAALAESLSAYRVLQLKEVLDRLELPAFATVPDAAEMESRQFKRWTLPGTEITIERVEEGSRAGEY
;
A
#
# COMPACT_ATOMS: atom_id res chain seq x y z
N MET A 1 12.00 -30.59 61.16
CA MET A 1 12.00 -31.92 60.47
C MET A 1 10.89 -31.95 59.44
N LEU A 2 11.28 -31.94 58.18
CA LEU A 2 10.56 -32.38 56.98
C LEU A 2 9.07 -32.00 56.82
N VAL A 3 8.78 -30.80 56.32
CA VAL A 3 7.63 -30.55 55.41
C VAL A 3 8.01 -29.37 54.53
N GLN A 4 8.75 -29.59 53.46
CA GLN A 4 8.99 -28.64 52.41
C GLN A 4 9.34 -29.39 51.11
N LEU A 5 8.43 -30.09 50.51
CA LEU A 5 8.68 -30.66 49.14
C LEU A 5 7.41 -31.09 48.41
N LYS A 6 6.29 -30.38 48.54
CA LYS A 6 5.06 -30.76 47.80
C LYS A 6 4.49 -29.68 46.92
N SER A 7 5.01 -28.44 46.96
CA SER A 7 4.42 -27.32 46.22
C SER A 7 4.98 -27.14 44.77
N HIS A 8 6.21 -27.62 44.52
CA HIS A 8 6.81 -27.46 43.19
C HIS A 8 6.29 -28.41 42.12
N ARG A 9 5.67 -29.52 42.50
CA ARG A 9 5.13 -30.50 41.50
C ARG A 9 3.84 -30.08 40.85
N ILE A 10 3.11 -29.10 41.42
CA ILE A 10 1.85 -28.59 40.86
C ILE A 10 2.09 -27.30 40.06
N LEU A 11 3.13 -26.53 40.38
CA LEU A 11 3.44 -25.30 39.65
C LEU A 11 3.92 -25.53 38.21
N ILE A 12 4.73 -26.59 38.03
CA ILE A 12 5.30 -26.89 36.69
C ILE A 12 4.24 -27.22 35.63
N PRO A 13 3.23 -28.06 35.89
CA PRO A 13 2.18 -28.32 34.87
C PRO A 13 1.27 -27.12 34.64
N ILE A 14 1.06 -26.26 35.63
CA ILE A 14 0.27 -25.03 35.48
C ILE A 14 1.03 -24.01 34.60
N LEU A 15 2.34 -23.84 34.82
CA LEU A 15 3.17 -22.98 33.99
C LEU A 15 3.28 -23.51 32.53
N ALA A 16 3.42 -24.83 32.38
CA ALA A 16 3.46 -25.46 31.05
C ALA A 16 2.13 -25.32 30.31
N SER A 17 1.00 -25.46 31.00
CA SER A 17 -0.34 -25.27 30.44
C SER A 17 -0.60 -23.81 30.03
N LEU A 18 -0.13 -22.84 30.83
CA LEU A 18 -0.22 -21.41 30.50
C LEU A 18 0.66 -21.05 29.30
N PHE A 19 1.84 -21.64 29.17
CA PHE A 19 2.73 -21.44 28.02
C PHE A 19 2.15 -22.04 26.74
N LEU A 20 1.47 -23.18 26.81
CA LEU A 20 0.75 -23.78 25.67
C LEU A 20 -0.45 -22.94 25.23
N LEU A 21 -1.17 -22.31 26.15
CA LEU A 21 -2.29 -21.42 25.85
C LEU A 21 -1.85 -20.09 25.22
N LEU A 22 -0.69 -19.56 25.59
CA LEU A 22 -0.12 -18.36 24.96
C LEU A 22 0.45 -18.63 23.56
N SER A 23 0.83 -19.87 23.26
CA SER A 23 1.34 -20.26 21.93
C SER A 23 0.25 -20.37 20.87
N SER A 24 -1.04 -20.38 21.26
CA SER A 24 -2.19 -20.45 20.34
C SER A 24 -2.76 -19.07 19.99
N ILE A 25 -2.20 -17.99 20.49
CA ILE A 25 -2.41 -16.67 19.89
C ILE A 25 -1.48 -16.61 18.67
N GLY A 26 -1.86 -17.35 17.63
CA GLY A 26 -1.39 -17.12 16.30
C GLY A 26 -1.77 -15.68 15.99
N ILE A 27 -0.78 -14.80 15.99
CA ILE A 27 -0.87 -13.57 15.21
C ILE A 27 -1.05 -14.08 13.79
N THR A 28 -2.30 -14.25 13.37
CA THR A 28 -2.63 -14.26 11.96
C THR A 28 -2.25 -12.87 11.47
N ARG A 29 -0.97 -12.72 11.13
CA ARG A 29 -0.56 -11.75 10.18
C ARG A 29 -1.41 -12.12 8.98
N ALA A 30 -2.48 -11.36 8.74
CA ALA A 30 -3.14 -11.38 7.46
C ALA A 30 -1.99 -11.20 6.49
N ALA A 31 -1.60 -12.25 5.80
CA ALA A 31 -0.80 -12.14 4.62
C ALA A 31 -1.66 -11.22 3.75
N ASP A 32 -1.23 -9.98 3.62
CA ASP A 32 -1.70 -9.08 2.59
C ASP A 32 -1.39 -9.88 1.31
N THR A 33 -2.35 -10.66 0.89
CA THR A 33 -2.30 -11.39 -0.38
C THR A 33 -2.38 -10.29 -1.41
N ASP A 34 -1.21 -9.71 -1.66
CA ASP A 34 -0.97 -8.74 -2.69
C ASP A 34 -1.22 -9.46 -4.02
N ASN A 35 -2.52 -9.61 -4.32
CA ASN A 35 -2.94 -10.20 -5.58
C ASN A 35 -2.65 -9.15 -6.67
N PRO A 36 -1.64 -9.38 -7.52
CA PRO A 36 -1.28 -8.44 -8.58
C PRO A 36 -2.43 -8.14 -9.55
N LEU A 37 -3.46 -8.99 -9.54
CA LEU A 37 -4.66 -8.83 -10.37
C LEU A 37 -5.75 -7.99 -9.67
N THR A 38 -5.58 -7.59 -8.41
CA THR A 38 -6.57 -6.74 -7.75
C THR A 38 -6.47 -5.32 -8.31
N PRO A 39 -7.51 -4.80 -8.97
CA PRO A 39 -7.53 -3.42 -9.44
C PRO A 39 -7.36 -2.44 -8.28
N ALA A 40 -6.81 -1.26 -8.58
CA ALA A 40 -6.84 -0.16 -7.61
C ALA A 40 -8.30 0.14 -7.23
N ASP A 41 -8.57 0.31 -5.94
CA ASP A 41 -9.88 0.78 -5.49
C ASP A 41 -10.00 2.28 -5.77
N THR A 42 -10.76 2.60 -6.79
CA THR A 42 -11.05 3.97 -7.26
C THR A 42 -12.51 4.36 -7.02
N SER A 43 -13.18 3.73 -6.04
CA SER A 43 -14.58 3.98 -5.71
C SER A 43 -14.83 5.33 -5.05
N SER A 44 -13.82 5.98 -4.53
CA SER A 44 -13.92 7.28 -3.83
C SER A 44 -12.58 8.01 -3.79
N PRO A 45 -12.58 9.33 -3.54
CA PRO A 45 -11.33 10.07 -3.29
C PRO A 45 -10.47 9.46 -2.18
N ARG A 46 -11.11 8.97 -1.09
CA ARG A 46 -10.41 8.30 0.01
C ARG A 46 -9.67 7.05 -0.44
N SER A 47 -10.35 6.14 -1.12
CA SER A 47 -9.75 4.89 -1.57
C SER A 47 -8.67 5.13 -2.62
N THR A 48 -8.89 6.05 -3.56
CA THR A 48 -7.93 6.40 -4.60
C THR A 48 -6.65 7.00 -4.02
N LEU A 49 -6.76 8.03 -3.15
CA LEU A 49 -5.59 8.64 -2.52
C LEU A 49 -4.83 7.64 -1.64
N LYS A 50 -5.56 6.93 -0.79
CA LYS A 50 -4.98 5.94 0.11
C LYS A 50 -4.28 4.82 -0.68
N GLY A 51 -4.97 4.26 -1.67
CA GLY A 51 -4.46 3.19 -2.52
C GLY A 51 -3.19 3.61 -3.27
N PHE A 52 -3.18 4.83 -3.84
CA PHE A 52 -1.98 5.38 -4.48
C PHE A 52 -0.80 5.48 -3.51
N VAL A 53 -0.99 6.15 -2.36
CA VAL A 53 0.07 6.38 -1.38
C VAL A 53 0.62 5.07 -0.83
N GLU A 54 -0.25 4.13 -0.44
CA GLU A 54 0.16 2.84 0.10
C GLU A 54 0.88 1.98 -0.93
N THR A 55 0.40 1.97 -2.18
CA THR A 55 1.03 1.22 -3.27
C THR A 55 2.43 1.75 -3.56
N MET A 56 2.57 3.07 -3.66
CA MET A 56 3.87 3.70 -3.91
C MET A 56 4.84 3.54 -2.74
N ASN A 57 4.35 3.60 -1.49
CA ASN A 57 5.18 3.35 -0.30
C ASN A 57 5.70 1.91 -0.27
N ARG A 58 4.87 0.92 -0.61
CA ARG A 58 5.30 -0.47 -0.73
C ARG A 58 6.35 -0.65 -1.83
N GLY A 59 6.12 -0.07 -3.01
CA GLY A 59 7.11 -0.10 -4.10
C GLY A 59 8.45 0.52 -3.69
N HIS A 60 8.42 1.66 -3.00
CA HIS A 60 9.62 2.29 -2.46
C HIS A 60 10.35 1.42 -1.43
N ALA A 61 9.62 0.78 -0.51
CA ALA A 61 10.23 -0.12 0.49
C ALA A 61 10.96 -1.30 -0.18
N LEU A 62 10.34 -1.95 -1.18
CA LEU A 62 10.97 -3.00 -1.97
C LEU A 62 12.23 -2.51 -2.68
N LEU A 63 12.16 -1.33 -3.31
CA LEU A 63 13.33 -0.73 -3.96
C LEU A 63 14.48 -0.53 -2.98
N MET A 64 14.20 -0.02 -1.78
CA MET A 64 15.24 0.21 -0.77
C MET A 64 15.86 -1.09 -0.26
N GLU A 65 15.11 -2.18 -0.17
CA GLU A 65 15.63 -3.51 0.14
C GLU A 65 16.59 -4.02 -0.94
N ILE A 66 16.22 -3.88 -2.22
CA ILE A 66 17.09 -4.24 -3.34
C ILE A 66 18.38 -3.43 -3.31
N VAL A 67 18.28 -2.11 -3.18
CA VAL A 67 19.44 -1.22 -3.13
C VAL A 67 20.37 -1.61 -1.98
N LYS A 68 19.83 -1.86 -0.79
CA LYS A 68 20.61 -2.28 0.38
C LYS A 68 21.30 -3.62 0.15
N SER A 69 20.60 -4.61 -0.40
CA SER A 69 21.15 -5.92 -0.73
C SER A 69 22.26 -5.81 -1.77
N TYR A 70 22.02 -5.06 -2.84
CA TYR A 70 22.98 -4.87 -3.93
C TYR A 70 24.25 -4.16 -3.44
N LEU A 71 24.13 -3.05 -2.73
CA LEU A 71 25.27 -2.30 -2.19
C LEU A 71 26.07 -3.08 -1.14
N GLY A 72 25.44 -3.99 -0.42
CA GLY A 72 26.09 -4.91 0.52
C GLY A 72 26.82 -6.08 -0.15
N SER A 73 26.76 -6.19 -1.47
CA SER A 73 27.36 -7.30 -2.23
C SER A 73 28.51 -6.81 -3.12
N SER A 74 29.37 -7.73 -3.54
CA SER A 74 30.43 -7.47 -4.55
C SER A 74 29.98 -7.80 -5.97
N ARG A 75 28.71 -8.00 -6.22
CA ARG A 75 28.15 -8.40 -7.51
C ARG A 75 28.06 -7.21 -8.46
N LEU A 76 28.24 -7.47 -9.75
CA LEU A 76 28.08 -6.49 -10.82
C LEU A 76 26.63 -6.43 -11.35
N TYR A 77 25.82 -7.43 -11.05
CA TYR A 77 24.45 -7.58 -11.56
C TYR A 77 23.51 -7.97 -10.44
N LEU A 78 22.24 -7.62 -10.60
CA LEU A 78 21.16 -8.07 -9.72
C LEU A 78 21.03 -9.60 -9.76
N SER A 79 20.78 -10.22 -8.61
CA SER A 79 20.43 -11.64 -8.51
C SER A 79 19.07 -11.94 -9.16
N ALA A 80 18.74 -13.20 -9.33
CA ALA A 80 17.43 -13.60 -9.84
C ALA A 80 16.30 -13.15 -8.92
N ALA A 81 16.47 -13.26 -7.60
CA ALA A 81 15.50 -12.81 -6.61
C ALA A 81 15.31 -11.29 -6.66
N GLU A 82 16.39 -10.49 -6.75
CA GLU A 82 16.28 -9.04 -6.86
C GLU A 82 15.60 -8.61 -8.17
N ARG A 83 15.77 -9.32 -9.25
CA ARG A 83 15.03 -9.07 -10.51
C ARG A 83 13.54 -9.31 -10.35
N GLU A 84 13.15 -10.39 -9.67
CA GLU A 84 11.76 -10.69 -9.37
C GLU A 84 11.12 -9.58 -8.51
N GLU A 85 11.89 -9.03 -7.54
CA GLU A 85 11.43 -7.86 -6.78
C GLU A 85 11.28 -6.59 -7.64
N VAL A 86 12.17 -6.39 -8.62
CA VAL A 86 12.03 -5.29 -9.59
C VAL A 86 10.73 -5.43 -10.38
N ASP A 87 10.39 -6.65 -10.82
CA ASP A 87 9.15 -6.90 -11.54
C ASP A 87 7.93 -6.55 -10.66
N ARG A 88 7.96 -6.90 -9.37
CA ARG A 88 6.92 -6.49 -8.41
C ARG A 88 6.82 -4.97 -8.24
N ILE A 89 7.94 -4.24 -8.25
CA ILE A 89 7.93 -2.77 -8.22
C ILE A 89 7.25 -2.21 -9.48
N LEU A 90 7.54 -2.77 -10.64
CA LEU A 90 6.91 -2.36 -11.90
C LEU A 90 5.40 -2.61 -11.88
N GLU A 91 4.94 -3.72 -11.32
CA GLU A 91 3.52 -3.99 -11.11
C GLU A 91 2.86 -2.92 -10.20
N LYS A 92 3.52 -2.54 -9.08
CA LYS A 92 3.02 -1.46 -8.22
C LYS A 92 2.93 -0.13 -8.96
N LEU A 93 3.92 0.17 -9.79
CA LEU A 93 3.92 1.38 -10.60
C LEU A 93 2.76 1.36 -11.61
N ASP A 94 2.45 0.20 -12.21
CA ASP A 94 1.32 0.06 -13.14
C ASP A 94 -0.03 0.21 -12.44
N ILE A 95 -0.19 -0.33 -11.23
CA ILE A 95 -1.39 -0.13 -10.41
C ILE A 95 -1.56 1.36 -10.09
N ALA A 96 -0.50 2.03 -9.63
CA ALA A 96 -0.54 3.46 -9.33
C ALA A 96 -0.86 4.31 -10.57
N ARG A 97 -0.34 3.94 -11.73
CA ARG A 97 -0.62 4.61 -13.01
C ARG A 97 -2.11 4.63 -13.35
N ARG A 98 -2.82 3.57 -13.01
CA ARG A 98 -4.26 3.45 -13.29
C ARG A 98 -5.12 4.42 -12.48
N THR A 99 -4.60 5.00 -11.42
CA THR A 99 -5.31 6.02 -10.63
C THR A 99 -5.17 7.43 -11.20
N LEU A 100 -4.30 7.64 -12.20
CA LEU A 100 -4.10 8.94 -12.83
C LEU A 100 -5.06 9.15 -14.02
N ASN A 101 -5.56 10.37 -14.13
CA ASN A 101 -6.21 10.81 -15.35
C ASN A 101 -5.16 11.30 -16.36
N LEU A 102 -4.91 10.48 -17.36
CA LEU A 102 -3.95 10.77 -18.44
C LEU A 102 -4.66 11.12 -19.76
N SER A 103 -5.96 11.37 -19.74
CA SER A 103 -6.78 11.60 -20.94
C SER A 103 -6.37 12.85 -21.74
N GLU A 104 -5.75 13.84 -21.07
CA GLU A 104 -5.24 15.06 -21.72
C GLU A 104 -3.88 14.85 -22.42
N LEU A 105 -3.22 13.72 -22.18
CA LEU A 105 -1.96 13.42 -22.85
C LEU A 105 -2.25 12.80 -24.23
N PRO A 106 -1.50 13.19 -25.28
CA PRO A 106 -1.53 12.47 -26.54
C PRO A 106 -1.23 10.99 -26.32
N ALA A 107 -2.01 10.09 -26.94
CA ALA A 107 -1.89 8.65 -26.75
C ALA A 107 -0.45 8.11 -26.93
N ALA A 108 0.29 8.66 -27.90
CA ALA A 108 1.70 8.30 -28.13
C ALA A 108 2.64 8.65 -26.96
N LEU A 109 2.27 9.60 -26.12
CA LEU A 109 3.05 10.06 -24.97
C LEU A 109 2.51 9.50 -23.65
N ALA A 110 1.25 9.11 -23.60
CA ALA A 110 0.59 8.63 -22.39
C ALA A 110 1.31 7.43 -21.79
N GLU A 111 1.77 6.48 -22.59
CA GLU A 111 2.49 5.30 -22.13
C GLU A 111 3.89 5.65 -21.58
N SER A 112 4.68 6.41 -22.34
CA SER A 112 6.05 6.78 -21.97
C SER A 112 6.14 7.73 -20.78
N LEU A 113 5.19 8.66 -20.65
CA LEU A 113 5.18 9.68 -19.60
C LEU A 113 4.43 9.24 -18.34
N SER A 114 3.57 8.22 -18.42
CA SER A 114 2.72 7.82 -17.30
C SER A 114 3.50 7.42 -16.05
N ALA A 115 4.54 6.60 -16.19
CA ALA A 115 5.40 6.19 -15.08
C ALA A 115 6.09 7.40 -14.43
N TYR A 116 6.58 8.32 -15.27
CA TYR A 116 7.21 9.55 -14.79
C TYR A 116 6.22 10.43 -14.01
N ARG A 117 4.98 10.56 -14.48
CA ARG A 117 3.92 11.32 -13.79
C ARG A 117 3.55 10.72 -12.44
N VAL A 118 3.49 9.39 -12.34
CA VAL A 118 3.30 8.69 -11.06
C VAL A 118 4.40 9.06 -10.05
N LEU A 119 5.65 8.98 -10.47
CA LEU A 119 6.79 9.32 -9.62
C LEU A 119 6.80 10.80 -9.22
N GLN A 120 6.46 11.71 -10.15
CA GLN A 120 6.32 13.13 -9.84
C GLN A 120 5.22 13.38 -8.81
N LEU A 121 4.04 12.77 -8.98
CA LEU A 121 2.94 12.91 -8.02
C LEU A 121 3.35 12.38 -6.65
N LYS A 122 3.99 11.21 -6.59
CA LYS A 122 4.51 10.66 -5.34
C LYS A 122 5.47 11.63 -4.64
N GLU A 123 6.43 12.17 -5.38
CA GLU A 123 7.42 13.12 -4.86
C GLU A 123 6.76 14.41 -4.31
N VAL A 124 5.70 14.87 -4.96
CA VAL A 124 4.93 16.02 -4.47
C VAL A 124 4.18 15.65 -3.20
N LEU A 125 3.47 14.51 -3.18
CA LEU A 125 2.69 14.07 -2.02
C LEU A 125 3.56 13.80 -0.80
N ASP A 126 4.79 13.33 -0.97
CA ASP A 126 5.74 13.09 0.13
C ASP A 126 6.22 14.38 0.82
N ARG A 127 6.08 15.52 0.16
CA ARG A 127 6.42 16.84 0.71
C ARG A 127 5.25 17.57 1.34
N LEU A 128 4.05 17.00 1.23
CA LEU A 128 2.85 17.57 1.77
C LEU A 128 2.46 16.90 3.09
N GLU A 129 1.87 17.66 4.00
CA GLU A 129 1.19 17.09 5.15
C GLU A 129 -0.18 16.58 4.69
N LEU A 130 -0.26 15.27 4.44
CA LEU A 130 -1.49 14.64 3.99
C LEU A 130 -2.52 14.60 5.12
N PRO A 131 -3.80 14.85 4.82
CA PRO A 131 -4.88 14.70 5.79
C PRO A 131 -4.99 13.23 6.22
N ALA A 132 -5.48 13.00 7.43
CA ALA A 132 -5.84 11.65 7.86
C ALA A 132 -6.84 11.06 6.84
N PHE A 133 -6.61 9.85 6.34
CA PHE A 133 -7.47 9.26 5.30
C PHE A 133 -8.94 9.19 5.71
N ALA A 134 -9.22 9.08 7.02
CA ALA A 134 -10.59 9.09 7.53
C ALA A 134 -11.33 10.43 7.28
N THR A 135 -10.62 11.53 7.07
CA THR A 135 -11.20 12.85 6.77
C THR A 135 -11.36 13.12 5.27
N VAL A 136 -10.82 12.26 4.42
CA VAL A 136 -11.03 12.32 2.97
C VAL A 136 -12.39 11.69 2.66
N PRO A 137 -13.22 12.29 1.79
CA PRO A 137 -14.56 11.77 1.52
C PRO A 137 -14.55 10.34 0.96
N ASP A 138 -15.41 9.49 1.49
CA ASP A 138 -15.69 8.17 0.95
C ASP A 138 -16.82 8.22 -0.12
N ALA A 139 -17.16 7.07 -0.69
CA ALA A 139 -18.17 6.97 -1.73
C ALA A 139 -19.56 7.44 -1.26
N ALA A 140 -19.96 7.11 -0.03
CA ALA A 140 -21.25 7.51 0.51
C ALA A 140 -21.31 9.02 0.76
N GLU A 141 -20.23 9.63 1.22
CA GLU A 141 -20.13 11.08 1.40
C GLU A 141 -20.15 11.83 0.06
N MET A 142 -19.45 11.31 -0.97
CA MET A 142 -19.46 11.89 -2.31
C MET A 142 -20.86 11.84 -2.94
N GLU A 143 -21.55 10.70 -2.78
CA GLU A 143 -22.89 10.50 -3.31
C GLU A 143 -23.92 11.38 -2.58
N SER A 144 -23.92 11.39 -1.24
CA SER A 144 -24.87 12.18 -0.44
C SER A 144 -24.80 13.68 -0.70
N ARG A 145 -23.60 14.18 -0.98
CA ARG A 145 -23.35 15.59 -1.30
C ARG A 145 -23.38 15.90 -2.79
N GLN A 146 -23.54 14.90 -3.63
CA GLN A 146 -23.47 15.00 -5.09
C GLN A 146 -22.16 15.65 -5.60
N PHE A 147 -21.08 15.39 -4.88
CA PHE A 147 -19.77 15.90 -5.25
C PHE A 147 -19.13 14.99 -6.33
N LYS A 148 -18.61 15.61 -7.38
CA LYS A 148 -17.91 14.91 -8.45
C LYS A 148 -16.40 14.98 -8.32
N ARG A 149 -15.90 15.87 -7.46
CA ARG A 149 -14.46 16.10 -7.26
C ARG A 149 -14.15 16.46 -5.83
N TRP A 150 -12.96 16.16 -5.42
CA TRP A 150 -12.39 16.56 -4.15
C TRP A 150 -10.95 17.03 -4.37
N THR A 151 -10.61 18.21 -3.84
CA THR A 151 -9.26 18.77 -3.94
C THR A 151 -8.52 18.58 -2.62
N LEU A 152 -7.28 18.12 -2.70
CA LEU A 152 -6.41 17.96 -1.54
C LEU A 152 -6.19 19.34 -0.88
N PRO A 153 -6.51 19.51 0.42
CA PRO A 153 -6.40 20.79 1.09
C PRO A 153 -5.02 21.44 0.94
N GLY A 154 -5.01 22.74 0.63
CA GLY A 154 -3.76 23.50 0.46
C GLY A 154 -3.03 23.25 -0.86
N THR A 155 -3.62 22.52 -1.80
CA THR A 155 -3.03 22.20 -3.11
C THR A 155 -4.04 22.37 -4.25
N GLU A 156 -3.56 22.23 -5.49
CA GLU A 156 -4.40 22.12 -6.69
C GLU A 156 -4.64 20.67 -7.12
N ILE A 157 -4.15 19.68 -6.35
CA ILE A 157 -4.32 18.27 -6.66
C ILE A 157 -5.78 17.89 -6.42
N THR A 158 -6.44 17.47 -7.48
CA THR A 158 -7.87 17.14 -7.46
C THR A 158 -8.09 15.70 -7.89
N ILE A 159 -8.92 14.98 -7.14
CA ILE A 159 -9.44 13.67 -7.50
C ILE A 159 -10.87 13.88 -7.99
N GLU A 160 -11.11 13.52 -9.24
CA GLU A 160 -12.36 13.78 -9.94
C GLU A 160 -12.98 12.49 -10.46
N ARG A 161 -14.31 12.43 -10.42
CA ARG A 161 -15.05 11.30 -10.98
C ARG A 161 -14.97 11.29 -12.49
N VAL A 162 -14.57 10.15 -13.03
CA VAL A 162 -14.59 9.94 -14.49
C VAL A 162 -16.05 9.85 -14.96
N GLU A 163 -16.45 10.72 -15.88
CA GLU A 163 -17.85 10.79 -16.33
C GLU A 163 -18.13 9.86 -17.51
N GLU A 164 -17.15 9.60 -18.36
CA GLU A 164 -17.32 8.87 -19.61
C GLU A 164 -16.25 7.78 -19.82
N GLY A 165 -16.53 6.83 -20.71
CA GLY A 165 -15.61 5.77 -21.09
C GLY A 165 -15.68 4.53 -20.21
N SER A 166 -14.69 3.64 -20.36
CA SER A 166 -14.64 2.35 -19.66
C SER A 166 -14.43 2.47 -18.15
N ARG A 167 -14.00 3.64 -17.67
CA ARG A 167 -13.75 3.95 -16.26
C ARG A 167 -14.82 4.87 -15.65
N ALA A 168 -15.95 5.07 -16.34
CA ALA A 168 -17.02 5.93 -15.85
C ALA A 168 -17.47 5.49 -14.45
N GLY A 169 -17.54 6.47 -13.53
CA GLY A 169 -17.89 6.24 -12.13
C GLY A 169 -16.71 6.07 -11.17
N GLU A 170 -15.48 5.89 -11.67
CA GLU A 170 -14.25 5.86 -10.89
C GLU A 170 -13.77 7.27 -10.53
N TYR A 171 -12.95 7.34 -9.45
CA TYR A 171 -12.29 8.56 -9.00
C TYR A 171 -10.77 8.48 -9.18
#